data_86c2d9f99419c0f193b683d5535d1ad7
#
_entry.id   86c2d9f99419c0f193b683d5535d1ad7
#
_cell.length_a   1.000
_cell.length_b   1.000
_cell.length_c   1.000
_cell.angle_alpha   90.00
_cell.angle_beta   90.00
_cell.angle_gamma   90.00
#
_symmetry.space_group_name_H-M   'P 1'
#
loop_
_entity.id
_entity.type
_entity.pdbx_description
1 polymer ?
#
loop_
_entity_poly.entity_id
_entity_poly.type
_entity_poly.pdbx_seq_one_letter_code
_entity_poly.pdbx_strand_id
1 'polypeptide(L)' 'MGLIGLQPTHYLASWRMQVAAEKLRNTNASLAQVTEIVGYESEAAFSRAFKKAFGVAPATWRRSNS' A
#
# COMPACT_ATOMS: atom_id res chain seq x y z
N MET A 1 3.82 -21.97 7.14
CA MET A 1 3.44 -21.76 7.40
C MET A 1 2.95 -21.48 8.00
N GLY A 2 3.00 -21.18 8.17
CA GLY A 2 2.67 -20.94 8.78
C GLY A 2 2.25 -20.61 9.53
N LEU A 3 2.32 -20.56 9.89
CA LEU A 3 1.90 -20.35 10.62
C LEU A 3 1.20 -19.87 11.02
N ILE A 4 1.35 -20.23 10.64
CA ILE A 4 0.52 -19.99 10.99
C ILE A 4 -0.36 -19.17 11.73
N GLY A 5 -1.10 -18.51 11.63
CA GLY A 5 -2.03 -17.72 12.34
C GLY A 5 -1.46 -16.82 13.42
N LEU A 6 -0.21 -16.63 13.38
CA LEU A 6 0.48 -15.86 14.41
C LEU A 6 0.86 -14.48 13.93
N GLN A 7 0.10 -13.96 12.98
CA GLN A 7 0.41 -12.65 12.44
C GLN A 7 0.09 -11.56 13.44
N PRO A 8 1.04 -10.71 13.75
CA PRO A 8 0.75 -9.56 14.58
C PRO A 8 -0.14 -8.56 13.86
N THR A 9 -0.72 -7.67 14.61
CA THR A 9 -1.64 -6.67 14.05
C THR A 9 -0.97 -5.85 12.95
N HIS A 10 0.28 -5.49 13.13
CA HIS A 10 0.97 -4.68 12.14
C HIS A 10 1.20 -5.43 10.84
N TYR A 11 1.10 -6.74 10.87
CA TYR A 11 1.21 -7.53 9.66
C TYR A 11 0.10 -7.19 8.68
N LEU A 12 -1.10 -6.99 9.19
CA LEU A 12 -2.22 -6.63 8.33
C LEU A 12 -1.99 -5.29 7.64
N ALA A 13 -1.40 -4.34 8.35
CA ALA A 13 -1.08 -3.06 7.74
C ALA A 13 -0.05 -3.23 6.64
N SER A 14 0.95 -4.07 6.86
CA SER A 14 1.96 -4.34 5.85
C SER A 14 1.34 -5.00 4.62
N TRP A 15 0.40 -5.89 4.82
CA TRP A 15 -0.28 -6.55 3.72
C TRP A 15 -1.04 -5.54 2.86
N ARG A 16 -1.72 -4.60 3.50
CA ARG A 16 -2.41 -3.53 2.77
C ARG A 16 -1.44 -2.75 1.89
N MET A 17 -0.30 -2.43 2.44
CA MET A 17 0.69 -1.65 1.69
C MET A 17 1.26 -2.46 0.53
N GLN A 18 1.42 -3.75 0.70
CA GLN A 18 1.88 -4.59 -0.40
C GLN A 18 0.86 -4.64 -1.52
N VAL A 19 -0.42 -4.77 -1.18
CA VAL A 19 -1.47 -4.75 -2.18
C VAL A 19 -1.46 -3.41 -2.91
N ALA A 20 -1.32 -2.32 -2.17
CA ALA A 20 -1.27 -1.00 -2.78
C ALA A 20 -0.09 -0.87 -3.73
N ALA A 21 1.07 -1.33 -3.31
CA ALA A 21 2.27 -1.26 -4.14
C ALA A 21 2.08 -2.03 -5.45
N GLU A 22 1.48 -3.20 -5.36
CA GLU A 22 1.22 -3.99 -6.56
C GLU A 22 0.24 -3.31 -7.50
N LYS A 23 -0.82 -2.74 -6.95
CA LYS A 23 -1.80 -2.04 -7.78
C LYS A 23 -1.16 -0.85 -8.48
N LEU A 24 -0.32 -0.12 -7.75
CA LEU A 24 0.33 1.04 -8.34
C LEU A 24 1.31 0.66 -9.43
N ARG A 25 1.94 -0.50 -9.29
CA ARG A 25 2.95 -0.93 -10.25
C ARG A 25 2.37 -1.69 -11.44
N ASN A 26 1.37 -2.53 -11.19
CA ASN A 26 0.88 -3.46 -12.19
C ASN A 26 -0.42 -3.06 -12.86
N THR A 27 -1.04 -1.97 -12.42
CA THR A 27 -2.28 -1.51 -13.01
C THR A 27 -2.22 -0.02 -13.24
N ASN A 28 -3.24 0.51 -13.94
CA ASN A 28 -3.38 1.94 -14.15
C ASN A 28 -4.32 2.58 -13.15
N ALA A 29 -4.56 1.91 -12.03
CA ALA A 29 -5.43 2.45 -11.01
C ALA A 29 -4.90 3.79 -10.51
N SER A 30 -5.79 4.74 -10.31
CA SER A 30 -5.41 6.03 -9.79
C SER A 30 -5.10 5.93 -8.30
N LEU A 31 -4.43 6.94 -7.77
CA LEU A 31 -4.14 6.97 -6.36
C LEU A 31 -5.43 6.90 -5.53
N ALA A 32 -6.47 7.60 -5.99
CA ALA A 32 -7.75 7.57 -5.31
C ALA A 32 -8.33 6.16 -5.30
N GLN A 33 -8.24 5.46 -6.42
CA GLN A 33 -8.74 4.09 -6.51
C GLN A 33 -7.98 3.16 -5.57
N VAL A 34 -6.67 3.26 -5.55
CA VAL A 34 -5.87 2.41 -4.67
C VAL A 34 -6.20 2.71 -3.21
N THR A 35 -6.36 4.00 -2.88
CA THR A 35 -6.73 4.41 -1.53
C THR A 35 -8.01 3.71 -1.09
N GLU A 36 -9.01 3.67 -1.97
CA GLU A 36 -10.27 3.00 -1.67
C GLU A 36 -10.10 1.50 -1.52
N ILE A 37 -9.33 0.91 -2.42
CA ILE A 37 -9.14 -0.54 -2.40
C ILE A 37 -8.56 -1.00 -1.07
N VAL A 38 -7.59 -0.25 -0.55
CA VAL A 38 -6.95 -0.66 0.69
C VAL A 38 -7.63 -0.09 1.94
N GLY A 39 -8.70 0.68 1.75
CA GLY A 39 -9.54 1.07 2.88
C GLY A 39 -9.07 2.27 3.68
N TYR A 40 -8.34 3.16 3.08
CA TYR A 40 -7.95 4.41 3.76
C TYR A 40 -8.99 5.48 3.48
N GLU A 41 -9.16 6.40 4.42
CA GLU A 41 -10.21 7.40 4.29
C GLU A 41 -9.81 8.58 3.42
N SER A 42 -8.52 8.77 3.17
CA SER A 42 -8.09 9.85 2.29
C SER A 42 -6.76 9.49 1.64
N GLU A 43 -6.50 10.15 0.50
CA GLU A 43 -5.23 9.93 -0.17
C GLU A 43 -4.07 10.40 0.69
N ALA A 44 -4.28 11.47 1.45
CA ALA A 44 -3.21 11.97 2.31
C ALA A 44 -2.85 10.95 3.39
N ALA A 45 -3.86 10.33 3.99
CA ALA A 45 -3.61 9.31 5.00
C ALA A 45 -2.91 8.11 4.38
N PHE A 46 -3.37 7.69 3.22
CA PHE A 46 -2.76 6.58 2.51
C PHE A 46 -1.30 6.89 2.14
N SER A 47 -1.06 8.07 1.60
CA SER A 47 0.29 8.46 1.19
C SER A 47 1.25 8.45 2.36
N ARG A 48 0.80 8.93 3.51
CA ARG A 48 1.63 8.94 4.69
C ARG A 48 1.98 7.52 5.14
N ALA A 49 0.98 6.65 5.16
CA ALA A 49 1.20 5.26 5.57
C ALA A 49 2.11 4.55 4.58
N PHE A 50 1.91 4.80 3.29
CA PHE A 50 2.72 4.17 2.25
C PHE A 50 4.18 4.62 2.38
N LYS A 51 4.39 5.92 2.56
CA LYS A 51 5.75 6.42 2.69
C LYS A 51 6.42 5.84 3.92
N LYS A 52 5.68 5.68 4.99
CA LYS A 52 6.23 5.09 6.21
C LYS A 52 6.64 3.64 5.98
N ALA A 53 5.86 2.90 5.19
CA ALA A 53 6.12 1.50 4.95
C ALA A 53 7.25 1.27 3.95
N PHE A 54 7.31 2.08 2.92
CA PHE A 54 8.26 1.86 1.82
C PHE A 54 9.33 2.93 1.69
N GLY A 55 9.25 3.99 2.45
CA GLY A 55 10.25 5.05 2.42
C GLY A 55 10.07 6.06 1.30
N VAL A 56 9.09 5.86 0.41
CA VAL A 56 8.81 6.80 -0.68
C VAL A 56 7.32 6.96 -0.84
N ALA A 57 6.91 8.09 -1.38
CA ALA A 57 5.49 8.35 -1.64
C ALA A 57 4.98 7.44 -2.75
N PRO A 58 3.65 7.17 -2.77
CA PRO A 58 3.09 6.29 -3.80
C PRO A 58 3.35 6.77 -5.22
N ALA A 59 3.28 8.07 -5.46
CA ALA A 59 3.52 8.60 -6.80
C ALA A 59 4.97 8.36 -7.21
N THR A 60 5.90 8.54 -6.28
CA THR A 60 7.30 8.28 -6.55
C THR A 60 7.54 6.79 -6.79
N TRP A 61 6.87 5.95 -6.02
CA TRP A 61 6.97 4.51 -6.18
C TRP A 61 6.54 4.08 -7.57
N ARG A 62 5.39 4.58 -8.01
CA ARG A 62 4.88 4.23 -9.34
C ARG A 62 5.86 4.65 -10.42
N ARG A 63 6.39 5.86 -10.30
CA ARG A 63 7.31 6.38 -11.29
C ARG A 63 8.60 5.59 -11.32
N SER A 64 9.12 5.22 -10.17
CA SER A 64 10.37 4.48 -10.07
C SER A 64 10.27 3.09 -10.66
N ASN A 65 9.07 2.52 -10.66
CA ASN A 65 8.85 1.14 -11.08
C ASN A 65 8.15 0.99 -12.41
N SER A 66 7.95 2.09 -13.11
CA SER A 66 7.30 1.97 -14.43
C SER A 66 8.27 1.80 -15.56
#